data_363dc7b4c2b98a83b4f1bb30487b494d
#
_entry.id   363dc7b4c2b98a83b4f1bb30487b494d
#
_cell.length_a   1.000
_cell.length_b   1.000
_cell.length_c   1.000
_cell.angle_alpha   90.00
_cell.angle_beta   90.00
_cell.angle_gamma   90.00
#
_symmetry.space_group_name_H-M   'P 1'
#
loop_
_entity.id
_entity.type
_entity.pdbx_description
1 polymer ?
#
loop_
_entity_poly.entity_id
_entity_poly.type
_entity_poly.pdbx_seq_one_letter_code
_entity_poly.pdbx_strand_id
1 'polypeptide(L)'
;IEVASKLREHKDTPIIMLTAKGEETNRVEGFESGADDYIVKPFSPREVVLRVKALLRRTQSANSEQSEPHARDIIEFNHLVIDNDAHRVLADNEQVNLTPKEYELLIYLAKTPNKVFDREQLLKDVWHYEFYGDLRTVDTHVKRLREKLNRVSNDAAQMIQTVWGVGYK
;
A
#
# COMPACT_ATOMS: atom_id res chain seq x y z
N ILE A 1 15.46 0.72 -10.97
CA ILE A 1 14.51 -0.41 -11.06
C ILE A 1 15.12 -1.63 -10.38
N GLU A 2 16.21 -2.19 -10.86
CA GLU A 2 16.87 -3.37 -10.28
C GLU A 2 17.20 -3.22 -8.78
N VAL A 3 17.68 -2.06 -8.36
CA VAL A 3 17.96 -1.76 -6.94
C VAL A 3 16.67 -1.81 -6.10
N ALA A 4 15.58 -1.25 -6.59
CA ALA A 4 14.31 -1.27 -5.88
C ALA A 4 13.76 -2.69 -5.74
N SER A 5 13.85 -3.50 -6.80
CA SER A 5 13.45 -4.91 -6.75
C SER A 5 14.28 -5.71 -5.74
N LYS A 6 15.62 -5.57 -5.75
CA LYS A 6 16.52 -6.23 -4.79
C LYS A 6 16.28 -5.78 -3.34
N LEU A 7 16.01 -4.50 -3.12
CA LEU A 7 15.65 -4.00 -1.79
C LEU A 7 14.34 -4.62 -1.31
N ARG A 8 13.38 -4.77 -2.21
CA ARG A 8 12.06 -5.31 -1.87
C ARG A 8 12.08 -6.81 -1.55
N GLU A 9 13.03 -7.57 -2.06
CA GLU A 9 13.22 -8.98 -1.71
C GLU A 9 13.57 -9.20 -0.24
N HIS A 10 14.24 -8.22 0.39
CA HIS A 10 14.79 -8.39 1.73
C HIS A 10 14.22 -7.42 2.77
N LYS A 11 13.56 -6.33 2.37
CA LYS A 11 13.10 -5.27 3.28
C LYS A 11 11.78 -4.65 2.82
N ASP A 12 10.93 -4.35 3.80
CA ASP A 12 9.70 -3.55 3.60
C ASP A 12 9.94 -2.04 3.77
N THR A 13 11.19 -1.59 3.56
CA THR A 13 11.56 -0.17 3.60
C THR A 13 10.77 0.62 2.57
N PRO A 14 10.20 1.78 2.93
CA PRO A 14 9.53 2.67 1.99
C PRO A 14 10.47 3.12 0.87
N ILE A 15 10.00 3.05 -0.37
CA ILE A 15 10.77 3.40 -1.57
C ILE A 15 10.00 4.46 -2.36
N ILE A 16 10.64 5.62 -2.56
CA ILE A 16 10.16 6.67 -3.47
C ILE A 16 11.09 6.72 -4.69
N MET A 17 10.54 6.60 -5.87
CA MET A 17 11.31 6.72 -7.11
C MET A 17 11.20 8.12 -7.71
N LEU A 18 12.34 8.69 -8.09
CA LEU A 18 12.42 9.94 -8.84
C LEU A 18 12.64 9.63 -10.32
N THR A 19 11.71 10.00 -11.17
CA THR A 19 11.75 9.69 -12.61
C THR A 19 11.71 10.92 -13.51
N ALA A 20 12.30 10.84 -14.70
CA ALA A 20 12.23 11.89 -15.68
C ALA A 20 10.92 11.83 -16.48
N LYS A 21 10.38 13.01 -16.84
CA LYS A 21 9.18 13.13 -17.66
C LYS A 21 9.53 12.71 -19.09
N GLY A 22 9.10 11.57 -19.54
CA GLY A 22 9.33 11.11 -20.92
C GLY A 22 9.63 9.62 -21.10
N GLU A 23 9.95 8.93 -20.01
CA GLU A 23 10.21 7.49 -20.05
C GLU A 23 8.98 6.71 -19.57
N GLU A 24 7.94 6.64 -20.39
CA GLU A 24 6.73 5.86 -20.07
C GLU A 24 7.05 4.38 -19.81
N THR A 25 7.99 3.81 -20.56
CA THR A 25 8.48 2.45 -20.37
C THR A 25 9.12 2.23 -19.00
N ASN A 26 9.91 3.18 -18.51
CA ASN A 26 10.55 3.10 -17.19
C ASN A 26 9.56 3.30 -16.03
N ARG A 27 8.42 3.97 -16.28
CA ARG A 27 7.36 4.12 -15.26
C ARG A 27 6.65 2.80 -15.00
N VAL A 28 6.34 2.04 -16.04
CA VAL A 28 5.70 0.71 -15.92
C VAL A 28 6.61 -0.26 -15.15
N GLU A 29 7.88 -0.36 -15.55
CA GLU A 29 8.87 -1.21 -14.87
C GLU A 29 9.14 -0.77 -13.43
N GLY A 30 9.11 0.53 -13.17
CA GLY A 30 9.27 1.09 -11.85
C GLY A 30 8.13 0.69 -10.90
N PHE A 31 6.88 0.69 -11.35
CA PHE A 31 5.74 0.22 -10.56
C PHE A 31 5.80 -1.29 -10.30
N GLU A 32 6.26 -2.06 -11.27
CA GLU A 32 6.51 -3.50 -11.10
C GLU A 32 7.63 -3.79 -10.08
N SER A 33 8.59 -2.87 -9.91
CA SER A 33 9.67 -3.00 -8.92
C SER A 33 9.24 -2.82 -7.47
N GLY A 34 8.00 -2.34 -7.21
CA GLY A 34 7.43 -2.23 -5.88
C GLY A 34 7.73 -0.95 -5.13
N ALA A 35 7.97 0.15 -5.83
CA ALA A 35 8.02 1.45 -5.20
C ALA A 35 6.68 1.83 -4.56
N ASP A 36 6.74 2.56 -3.45
CA ASP A 36 5.56 3.01 -2.70
C ASP A 36 5.03 4.34 -3.26
N ASP A 37 5.89 5.16 -3.83
CA ASP A 37 5.52 6.43 -4.45
C ASP A 37 6.49 6.82 -5.56
N TYR A 38 6.06 7.77 -6.41
CA TYR A 38 6.80 8.30 -7.55
C TYR A 38 6.75 9.81 -7.57
N ILE A 39 7.87 10.41 -7.94
CA ILE A 39 7.96 11.85 -8.18
C ILE A 39 8.56 12.07 -9.57
N VAL A 40 7.86 12.80 -10.42
CA VAL A 40 8.28 13.10 -11.79
C VAL A 40 9.12 14.36 -11.79
N LYS A 41 10.25 14.35 -12.52
CA LYS A 41 11.06 15.54 -12.76
C LYS A 41 10.41 16.44 -13.84
N PRO A 42 10.44 17.77 -13.71
CA PRO A 42 11.01 18.53 -12.60
C PRO A 42 10.12 18.53 -11.36
N PHE A 43 10.71 18.37 -10.16
CA PHE A 43 10.01 18.37 -8.89
C PHE A 43 10.51 19.48 -7.97
N SER A 44 9.65 19.94 -7.08
CA SER A 44 10.03 20.84 -6.00
C SER A 44 10.67 20.06 -4.85
N PRO A 45 11.81 20.50 -4.28
CA PRO A 45 12.36 19.90 -3.05
C PRO A 45 11.34 19.83 -1.93
N ARG A 46 10.45 20.81 -1.84
CA ARG A 46 9.35 20.84 -0.86
C ARG A 46 8.37 19.68 -1.06
N GLU A 47 8.06 19.33 -2.30
CA GLU A 47 7.20 18.19 -2.63
C GLU A 47 7.83 16.87 -2.17
N VAL A 48 9.12 16.67 -2.45
CA VAL A 48 9.88 15.50 -1.99
C VAL A 48 9.82 15.37 -0.47
N VAL A 49 10.10 16.44 0.24
CA VAL A 49 10.08 16.47 1.72
C VAL A 49 8.69 16.13 2.26
N LEU A 50 7.63 16.68 1.67
CA LEU A 50 6.25 16.39 2.10
C LEU A 50 5.88 14.93 1.89
N ARG A 51 6.26 14.34 0.74
CA ARG A 51 6.00 12.91 0.45
C ARG A 51 6.80 11.98 1.36
N VAL A 52 8.08 12.28 1.58
CA VAL A 52 8.92 11.55 2.53
C VAL A 52 8.34 11.60 3.94
N LYS A 53 7.96 12.79 4.44
CA LYS A 53 7.33 12.95 5.75
C LYS A 53 6.01 12.19 5.86
N ALA A 54 5.18 12.25 4.83
CA ALA A 54 3.91 11.51 4.80
C ALA A 54 4.14 9.99 4.87
N LEU A 55 5.15 9.49 4.15
CA LEU A 55 5.50 8.08 4.14
C LEU A 55 6.10 7.61 5.48
N LEU A 56 7.01 8.41 6.06
CA LEU A 56 7.67 8.10 7.35
C LEU A 56 6.72 8.23 8.56
N ARG A 57 5.78 9.19 8.54
CA ARG A 57 4.81 9.34 9.63
C ARG A 57 4.00 8.06 9.85
N ARG A 58 3.74 7.31 8.80
CA ARG A 58 3.00 6.05 8.84
C ARG A 58 3.84 4.89 9.37
N THR A 59 5.17 4.93 9.18
CA THR A 59 6.09 3.94 9.75
C THR A 59 6.43 4.23 11.21
N GLN A 60 6.33 5.49 11.66
CA GLN A 60 6.67 5.90 13.02
C GLN A 60 5.50 5.79 14.02
N SER A 61 4.26 5.71 13.56
CA SER A 61 3.10 5.45 14.43
C SER A 61 3.15 4.09 15.13
N ALA A 62 4.09 3.23 14.75
CA ALA A 62 4.34 1.96 15.41
C ALA A 62 5.15 2.07 16.71
N ASN A 63 5.71 3.26 17.06
CA ASN A 63 6.64 3.42 18.18
C ASN A 63 6.27 4.51 19.20
N SER A 64 5.07 5.08 19.19
CA SER A 64 4.66 6.02 20.23
C SER A 64 3.57 5.40 21.13
N GLU A 65 4.02 4.69 22.15
CA GLU A 65 3.27 4.52 23.38
C GLU A 65 3.18 5.89 24.06
N GLN A 66 2.03 6.51 24.03
CA GLN A 66 1.45 7.39 25.03
C GLN A 66 0.40 8.32 24.41
N SER A 67 -0.87 7.94 24.51
CA SER A 67 -1.97 8.86 24.78
C SER A 67 -3.25 8.07 25.04
N GLU A 68 -3.97 8.46 26.05
CA GLU A 68 -5.32 8.21 26.56
C GLU A 68 -6.20 7.12 25.92
N PRO A 69 -7.15 6.51 26.68
CA PRO A 69 -7.96 5.39 26.21
C PRO A 69 -9.03 5.87 25.20
N HIS A 70 -8.59 6.16 23.98
CA HIS A 70 -9.49 6.17 22.85
C HIS A 70 -9.82 4.70 22.50
N ALA A 71 -11.08 4.44 22.17
CA ALA A 71 -11.46 3.14 21.63
C ALA A 71 -10.49 2.79 20.50
N ARG A 72 -9.75 1.68 20.62
CA ARG A 72 -8.75 1.24 19.63
C ARG A 72 -9.42 1.14 18.27
N ASP A 73 -8.81 1.74 17.26
CA ASP A 73 -9.28 1.64 15.87
C ASP A 73 -8.84 0.29 15.30
N ILE A 74 -9.61 -0.75 15.67
CA ILE A 74 -9.38 -2.13 15.25
C ILE A 74 -10.49 -2.52 14.29
N ILE A 75 -10.10 -2.97 13.09
CA ILE A 75 -11.00 -3.59 12.12
C ILE A 75 -10.78 -5.09 12.18
N GLU A 76 -11.82 -5.83 12.50
CA GLU A 76 -11.74 -7.27 12.71
C GLU A 76 -12.67 -8.03 11.75
N PHE A 77 -12.10 -9.02 11.08
CA PHE A 77 -12.79 -10.01 10.27
C PHE A 77 -12.39 -11.42 10.73
N ASN A 78 -13.08 -12.45 10.25
CA ASN A 78 -12.84 -13.85 10.69
C ASN A 78 -11.36 -14.28 10.64
N HIS A 79 -10.62 -13.88 9.60
CA HIS A 79 -9.24 -14.30 9.36
C HIS A 79 -8.25 -13.14 9.32
N LEU A 80 -8.72 -11.91 9.58
CA LEU A 80 -7.90 -10.70 9.42
C LEU A 80 -8.23 -9.70 10.52
N VAL A 81 -7.21 -9.25 11.23
CA VAL A 81 -7.30 -8.18 12.23
C VAL A 81 -6.36 -7.05 11.82
N ILE A 82 -6.87 -5.85 11.71
CA ILE A 82 -6.11 -4.65 11.41
C ILE A 82 -6.20 -3.71 12.61
N ASP A 83 -5.10 -3.57 13.31
CA ASP A 83 -4.94 -2.61 14.41
C ASP A 83 -4.36 -1.33 13.81
N ASN A 84 -5.22 -0.33 13.60
CA ASN A 84 -4.82 0.91 12.95
C ASN A 84 -3.95 1.77 13.86
N ASP A 85 -4.15 1.71 15.16
CA ASP A 85 -3.34 2.47 16.13
C ASP A 85 -1.93 1.89 16.24
N ALA A 86 -1.80 0.56 16.26
CA ALA A 86 -0.51 -0.11 16.27
C ALA A 86 0.10 -0.33 14.88
N HIS A 87 -0.59 0.06 13.81
CA HIS A 87 -0.18 -0.16 12.41
C HIS A 87 0.18 -1.62 12.11
N ARG A 88 -0.60 -2.53 12.65
CA ARG A 88 -0.32 -3.95 12.65
C ARG A 88 -1.44 -4.75 11.97
N VAL A 89 -1.06 -5.72 11.19
CA VAL A 89 -1.97 -6.65 10.52
C VAL A 89 -1.69 -8.06 10.98
N LEU A 90 -2.73 -8.76 11.42
CA LEU A 90 -2.69 -10.18 11.78
C LEU A 90 -3.60 -10.96 10.85
N ALA A 91 -3.09 -12.04 10.29
CA ALA A 91 -3.87 -13.02 9.54
C ALA A 91 -3.83 -14.34 10.31
N ASP A 92 -4.99 -14.87 10.71
CA ASP A 92 -5.11 -16.05 11.59
C ASP A 92 -4.18 -15.97 12.82
N ASN A 93 -4.11 -14.80 13.47
CA ASN A 93 -3.27 -14.46 14.62
C ASN A 93 -1.76 -14.39 14.37
N GLU A 94 -1.31 -14.52 13.13
CA GLU A 94 0.10 -14.33 12.76
C GLU A 94 0.31 -12.95 12.11
N GLN A 95 1.39 -12.28 12.48
CA GLN A 95 1.69 -10.95 11.94
C GLN A 95 2.11 -11.01 10.49
N VAL A 96 1.51 -10.13 9.68
CA VAL A 96 1.85 -9.93 8.27
C VAL A 96 2.58 -8.60 8.10
N ASN A 97 3.80 -8.64 7.56
CA ASN A 97 4.58 -7.44 7.29
C ASN A 97 4.22 -6.87 5.92
N LEU A 98 3.59 -5.71 5.93
CA LEU A 98 3.19 -4.98 4.73
C LEU A 98 4.03 -3.74 4.52
N THR A 99 4.22 -3.36 3.26
CA THR A 99 4.75 -2.03 2.94
C THR A 99 3.69 -0.96 3.25
N PRO A 100 4.08 0.31 3.42
CA PRO A 100 3.12 1.38 3.70
C PRO A 100 1.97 1.44 2.71
N LYS A 101 2.24 1.26 1.41
CA LYS A 101 1.18 1.30 0.37
C LYS A 101 0.30 0.04 0.35
N GLU A 102 0.86 -1.12 0.62
CA GLU A 102 0.07 -2.35 0.80
C GLU A 102 -0.86 -2.23 2.01
N TYR A 103 -0.36 -1.66 3.12
CA TYR A 103 -1.16 -1.40 4.31
C TYR A 103 -2.30 -0.40 4.03
N GLU A 104 -2.00 0.73 3.38
CA GLU A 104 -3.02 1.72 3.02
C GLU A 104 -4.10 1.14 2.10
N LEU A 105 -3.69 0.36 1.11
CA LEU A 105 -4.62 -0.31 0.21
C LEU A 105 -5.52 -1.29 0.98
N LEU A 106 -4.94 -2.09 1.87
CA LEU A 106 -5.70 -3.03 2.69
C LEU A 106 -6.72 -2.31 3.58
N ILE A 107 -6.30 -1.28 4.31
CA ILE A 107 -7.20 -0.54 5.21
C ILE A 107 -8.28 0.22 4.45
N TYR A 108 -7.96 0.73 3.25
CA TYR A 108 -8.93 1.40 2.41
C TYR A 108 -10.06 0.45 1.99
N LEU A 109 -9.73 -0.76 1.56
CA LEU A 109 -10.71 -1.80 1.24
C LEU A 109 -11.49 -2.25 2.49
N ALA A 110 -10.78 -2.47 3.60
CA ALA A 110 -11.37 -2.97 4.85
C ALA A 110 -12.35 -2.00 5.52
N LYS A 111 -12.17 -0.69 5.36
CA LYS A 111 -13.09 0.33 5.90
C LYS A 111 -14.48 0.30 5.27
N THR A 112 -14.60 -0.24 4.07
CA THR A 112 -15.89 -0.34 3.38
C THR A 112 -16.03 -1.73 2.75
N PRO A 113 -16.28 -2.76 3.58
CA PRO A 113 -16.39 -4.13 3.11
C PRO A 113 -17.54 -4.28 2.11
N ASN A 114 -17.36 -5.17 1.15
CA ASN A 114 -18.31 -5.47 0.07
C ASN A 114 -18.55 -4.34 -0.95
N LYS A 115 -17.91 -3.19 -0.80
CA LYS A 115 -17.90 -2.15 -1.83
C LYS A 115 -16.82 -2.43 -2.85
N VAL A 116 -17.19 -2.39 -4.13
CA VAL A 116 -16.25 -2.51 -5.24
C VAL A 116 -15.68 -1.13 -5.56
N PHE A 117 -14.37 -1.06 -5.65
CA PHE A 117 -13.63 0.13 -6.07
C PHE A 117 -12.94 -0.15 -7.40
N ASP A 118 -13.13 0.75 -8.37
CA ASP A 118 -12.37 0.67 -9.60
C ASP A 118 -10.89 1.08 -9.40
N ARG A 119 -10.06 0.76 -10.39
CA ARG A 119 -8.61 1.00 -10.30
C ARG A 119 -8.26 2.48 -10.25
N GLU A 120 -9.02 3.31 -10.96
CA GLU A 120 -8.81 4.76 -11.00
C GLU A 120 -9.10 5.38 -9.63
N GLN A 121 -10.18 4.96 -8.99
CA GLN A 121 -10.55 5.40 -7.66
C GLN A 121 -9.50 4.97 -6.63
N LEU A 122 -9.04 3.71 -6.67
CA LEU A 122 -7.98 3.23 -5.79
C LEU A 122 -6.67 3.99 -5.99
N LEU A 123 -6.29 4.25 -7.24
CA LEU A 123 -5.10 5.03 -7.56
C LEU A 123 -5.19 6.45 -7.02
N LYS A 124 -6.33 7.10 -7.18
CA LYS A 124 -6.57 8.46 -6.67
C LYS A 124 -6.55 8.49 -5.14
N ASP A 125 -7.27 7.61 -4.49
CA ASP A 125 -7.53 7.69 -3.05
C ASP A 125 -6.37 7.13 -2.20
N VAL A 126 -5.68 6.09 -2.70
CA VAL A 126 -4.55 5.47 -1.99
C VAL A 126 -3.20 6.10 -2.37
N TRP A 127 -3.01 6.45 -3.64
CA TRP A 127 -1.76 7.07 -4.13
C TRP A 127 -1.86 8.59 -4.25
N HIS A 128 -3.06 9.17 -4.12
CA HIS A 128 -3.32 10.61 -4.21
C HIS A 128 -2.91 11.24 -5.56
N TYR A 129 -2.96 10.47 -6.63
CA TYR A 129 -2.73 10.96 -7.98
C TYR A 129 -4.04 11.39 -8.62
N GLU A 130 -4.15 12.68 -8.97
CA GLU A 130 -5.23 13.19 -9.83
C GLU A 130 -5.00 12.84 -11.31
N PHE A 131 -3.88 12.19 -11.62
CA PHE A 131 -3.45 12.02 -13.01
C PHE A 131 -3.37 10.54 -13.39
N TYR A 132 -3.66 10.25 -14.65
CA TYR A 132 -3.56 8.99 -15.37
C TYR A 132 -2.28 8.22 -15.05
N GLY A 133 -2.15 7.81 -13.81
CA GLY A 133 -1.13 6.90 -13.37
C GLY A 133 -1.38 5.54 -14.01
N ASP A 134 -0.34 4.72 -14.09
CA ASP A 134 -0.50 3.37 -14.58
C ASP A 134 -1.38 2.56 -13.62
N LEU A 135 -2.58 2.19 -14.06
CA LEU A 135 -3.54 1.39 -13.31
C LEU A 135 -2.95 0.03 -12.88
N ARG A 136 -1.90 -0.44 -13.56
CA ARG A 136 -1.15 -1.66 -13.21
C ARG A 136 -0.49 -1.57 -11.85
N THR A 137 -0.20 -0.36 -11.36
CA THR A 137 0.29 -0.16 -10.00
C THR A 137 -0.68 -0.74 -8.98
N VAL A 138 -1.97 -0.52 -9.14
CA VAL A 138 -3.00 -1.07 -8.26
C VAL A 138 -2.96 -2.60 -8.31
N ASP A 139 -2.95 -3.17 -9.51
CA ASP A 139 -2.94 -4.62 -9.72
C ASP A 139 -1.69 -5.27 -9.10
N THR A 140 -0.53 -4.65 -9.25
CA THR A 140 0.74 -5.12 -8.69
C THR A 140 0.71 -5.12 -7.16
N HIS A 141 0.19 -4.06 -6.54
CA HIS A 141 0.09 -3.97 -5.08
C HIS A 141 -0.96 -4.93 -4.52
N VAL A 142 -2.09 -5.11 -5.19
CA VAL A 142 -3.09 -6.12 -4.82
C VAL A 142 -2.48 -7.53 -4.89
N LYS A 143 -1.75 -7.84 -5.96
CA LYS A 143 -1.07 -9.14 -6.11
C LYS A 143 -0.11 -9.39 -4.94
N ARG A 144 0.79 -8.45 -4.65
CA ARG A 144 1.76 -8.57 -3.55
C ARG A 144 1.11 -8.67 -2.19
N LEU A 145 0.09 -7.86 -1.94
CA LEU A 145 -0.69 -7.92 -0.71
C LEU A 145 -1.31 -9.31 -0.52
N ARG A 146 -1.94 -9.85 -1.55
CA ARG A 146 -2.47 -11.22 -1.51
C ARG A 146 -1.39 -12.27 -1.29
N GLU A 147 -0.25 -12.16 -1.95
CA GLU A 147 0.88 -13.09 -1.78
C GLU A 147 1.39 -13.08 -0.33
N LYS A 148 1.52 -11.90 0.28
CA LYS A 148 1.94 -11.77 1.69
C LYS A 148 0.91 -12.34 2.65
N LEU A 149 -0.36 -12.04 2.45
CA LEU A 149 -1.45 -12.64 3.24
C LEU A 149 -1.48 -14.16 3.06
N ASN A 150 -1.36 -14.66 1.84
CA ASN A 150 -1.43 -16.09 1.54
C ASN A 150 -0.28 -16.91 2.15
N ARG A 151 0.87 -16.30 2.41
CA ARG A 151 1.97 -16.97 3.11
C ARG A 151 1.61 -17.35 4.55
N VAL A 152 0.68 -16.61 5.14
CA VAL A 152 0.23 -16.80 6.53
C VAL A 152 -1.15 -17.45 6.56
N SER A 153 -2.09 -16.94 5.79
CA SER A 153 -3.48 -17.43 5.73
C SER A 153 -4.03 -17.30 4.32
N ASN A 154 -4.38 -18.44 3.73
CA ASN A 154 -5.07 -18.44 2.42
C ASN A 154 -6.45 -17.76 2.51
N ASP A 155 -7.17 -17.98 3.60
CA ASP A 155 -8.51 -17.42 3.80
C ASP A 155 -8.46 -15.90 3.91
N ALA A 156 -7.48 -15.34 4.62
CA ALA A 156 -7.25 -13.89 4.66
C ALA A 156 -6.94 -13.31 3.27
N ALA A 157 -6.12 -13.99 2.47
CA ALA A 157 -5.80 -13.56 1.10
C ALA A 157 -7.03 -13.55 0.20
N GLN A 158 -7.94 -14.51 0.35
CA GLN A 158 -9.19 -14.60 -0.44
C GLN A 158 -10.21 -13.52 -0.07
N MET A 159 -10.07 -12.85 1.06
CA MET A 159 -10.95 -11.74 1.45
C MET A 159 -10.82 -10.57 0.49
N ILE A 160 -9.65 -10.38 -0.13
CA ILE A 160 -9.47 -9.37 -1.17
C ILE A 160 -9.90 -9.98 -2.51
N GLN A 161 -11.04 -9.56 -3.03
CA GLN A 161 -11.63 -10.15 -4.21
C GLN A 161 -11.43 -9.26 -5.45
N THR A 162 -11.23 -9.91 -6.60
CA THR A 162 -11.26 -9.24 -7.90
C THR A 162 -12.68 -9.31 -8.46
N VAL A 163 -13.20 -8.15 -8.85
CA VAL A 163 -14.44 -8.07 -9.62
C VAL A 163 -14.05 -7.78 -11.06
N TRP A 164 -14.13 -8.82 -11.88
CA TRP A 164 -13.66 -8.78 -13.27
C TRP A 164 -14.31 -7.66 -14.08
N GLY A 165 -13.49 -6.90 -14.79
CA GLY A 165 -13.94 -5.76 -15.59
C GLY A 165 -14.27 -4.51 -14.77
N VAL A 166 -14.23 -4.56 -13.44
CA VAL A 166 -14.54 -3.43 -12.55
C VAL A 166 -13.34 -3.04 -11.68
N GLY A 167 -12.94 -3.89 -10.75
CA GLY A 167 -11.88 -3.55 -9.79
C GLY A 167 -11.76 -4.55 -8.65
N TYR A 168 -11.64 -4.04 -7.43
CA TYR A 168 -11.39 -4.84 -6.22
C TYR A 168 -12.35 -4.48 -5.09
N LYS A 169 -12.58 -5.45 -4.19
CA LYS A 169 -13.31 -5.27 -2.94
C LYS A 169 -12.71 -6.11 -1.82
#